data_00dbec3d13fe8646727a01abc61bcb0c
#
_entry.id   00dbec3d13fe8646727a01abc61bcb0c
#
_cell.length_a   1.000
_cell.length_b   1.000
_cell.length_c   1.000
_cell.angle_alpha   90.00
_cell.angle_beta   90.00
_cell.angle_gamma   90.00
#
_symmetry.space_group_name_H-M   'P 1'
#
loop_
_entity.id
_entity.type
_entity.pdbx_description
1 polymer ?
#
loop_
_entity_poly.entity_id
_entity_poly.type
_entity_poly.pdbx_seq_one_letter_code
_entity_poly.pdbx_strand_id
1 'polypeptide(L)'
;MTMKKIFILLAMTFLSTGLFAQKFPGLARTPQMGWNTWNKFQGNINEKLIKETADKMVELGIVDAGYVYLNIDDCWHGQRDANGFITENKEKFPSGMKALGEYIHSKGMKFGIYSDAGRQTCACFPGSSGHEFQDALVYARWGVDYLKYDWCNSKDLNSKGAYSLMRDALYAAGRPVLFSICEWGSTKPWLWASEVGHSWRTTGDISPAFNVGVNYGDWTALSVLDILDKQDTLRKYAGPGHWNDPDMLEVGNGMSVNEDRAHFTMWCMLAAPLILGNDLTNISKETLDIITNRAMIAVDQDTLGIQGLKYRDDGDIEYWFKPLSNGDWAMTVLNRGEKPFNCTINWKDFDFTDKLSGRSTCFGSQVYSYKNLWAPVPANAKAAKTSAKTAAKTLTSSPLSVVIPSHDVLALRLTPKATKK
;
A
#
# COMPACT_ATOMS: atom_id res chain seq x y z
N MET A 1 -45.26 -21.09 62.31
CA MET A 1 -44.87 -21.75 61.03
C MET A 1 -44.53 -20.67 60.02
N THR A 2 -43.27 -20.37 59.89
CA THR A 2 -42.71 -19.25 59.07
C THR A 2 -42.24 -19.78 57.74
N MET A 3 -42.95 -19.43 56.67
CA MET A 3 -42.53 -19.73 55.28
C MET A 3 -41.38 -18.78 54.88
N LYS A 4 -40.21 -19.35 54.66
CA LYS A 4 -39.06 -18.66 53.99
C LYS A 4 -39.32 -18.58 52.51
N LYS A 5 -39.49 -17.35 52.00
CA LYS A 5 -39.50 -17.08 50.56
C LYS A 5 -38.04 -17.10 50.04
N ILE A 6 -37.72 -18.06 49.17
CA ILE A 6 -36.46 -18.12 48.47
C ILE A 6 -36.62 -17.25 47.22
N PHE A 7 -35.87 -16.12 47.17
CA PHE A 7 -35.71 -15.32 45.96
C PHE A 7 -34.56 -15.95 45.12
N ILE A 8 -34.91 -16.55 43.99
CA ILE A 8 -33.94 -16.95 43.00
C ILE A 8 -33.63 -15.71 42.17
N LEU A 9 -32.43 -15.16 42.37
CA LEU A 9 -31.87 -14.07 41.56
C LEU A 9 -31.33 -14.68 40.27
N LEU A 10 -32.08 -14.54 39.17
CA LEU A 10 -31.60 -14.92 37.82
C LEU A 10 -30.62 -13.82 37.37
N ALA A 11 -29.32 -14.07 37.47
CA ALA A 11 -28.30 -13.22 36.90
C ALA A 11 -28.33 -13.44 35.37
N MET A 12 -29.03 -12.58 34.64
CA MET A 12 -28.85 -12.46 33.19
C MET A 12 -27.46 -11.87 32.91
N THR A 13 -26.48 -12.71 32.65
CA THR A 13 -25.24 -12.30 32.03
C THR A 13 -25.57 -11.88 30.58
N PHE A 14 -25.72 -10.57 30.38
CA PHE A 14 -25.64 -10.01 29.05
C PHE A 14 -24.23 -10.31 28.53
N LEU A 15 -24.05 -11.37 27.74
CA LEU A 15 -22.98 -11.45 26.79
C LEU A 15 -23.20 -10.29 25.80
N SER A 16 -22.52 -9.19 26.01
CA SER A 16 -22.33 -8.20 24.97
C SER A 16 -21.50 -8.90 23.87
N THR A 17 -22.18 -9.55 22.93
CA THR A 17 -21.58 -9.85 21.64
C THR A 17 -21.25 -8.49 21.04
N GLY A 18 -20.01 -8.04 21.22
CA GLY A 18 -19.52 -6.89 20.49
C GLY A 18 -19.83 -7.18 19.03
N LEU A 19 -20.50 -6.26 18.37
CA LEU A 19 -20.64 -6.25 16.92
C LEU A 19 -19.22 -6.07 16.35
N PHE A 20 -18.46 -7.16 16.30
CA PHE A 20 -17.19 -7.15 15.58
C PHE A 20 -17.53 -6.95 14.09
N ALA A 21 -16.89 -5.97 13.48
CA ALA A 21 -16.96 -5.81 12.05
C ALA A 21 -16.65 -7.17 11.38
N GLN A 22 -17.47 -7.57 10.40
CA GLN A 22 -17.36 -8.87 9.75
C GLN A 22 -16.21 -8.90 8.72
N LYS A 23 -15.11 -8.20 8.97
CA LYS A 23 -13.88 -8.33 8.21
C LYS A 23 -12.88 -9.20 8.96
N PHE A 24 -12.04 -9.94 8.23
CA PHE A 24 -11.05 -10.81 8.85
C PHE A 24 -10.02 -10.00 9.64
N PRO A 25 -9.90 -10.21 10.96
CA PRO A 25 -8.92 -9.52 11.78
C PRO A 25 -7.51 -10.07 11.51
N GLY A 26 -6.50 -9.26 11.79
CA GLY A 26 -5.09 -9.68 11.69
C GLY A 26 -4.48 -9.57 10.31
N LEU A 27 -5.25 -9.29 9.24
CA LEU A 27 -4.74 -8.97 7.92
C LEU A 27 -4.29 -7.50 7.84
N ALA A 28 -3.40 -7.22 6.89
CA ALA A 28 -2.89 -5.87 6.61
C ALA A 28 -2.40 -5.12 7.87
N ARG A 29 -1.68 -5.81 8.78
CA ARG A 29 -1.09 -5.17 9.97
C ARG A 29 -0.05 -4.11 9.62
N THR A 30 0.56 -4.26 8.48
CA THR A 30 1.34 -3.26 7.72
C THR A 30 0.73 -3.14 6.33
N PRO A 31 1.03 -2.09 5.55
CA PRO A 31 0.53 -1.96 4.19
C PRO A 31 0.87 -3.19 3.36
N GLN A 32 -0.07 -3.65 2.53
CA GLN A 32 0.17 -4.80 1.67
C GLN A 32 1.19 -4.48 0.58
N MET A 33 2.04 -5.48 0.26
CA MET A 33 3.03 -5.39 -0.80
C MET A 33 2.82 -6.50 -1.81
N GLY A 34 2.85 -6.16 -3.09
CA GLY A 34 2.60 -7.12 -4.16
C GLY A 34 2.83 -6.58 -5.55
N TRP A 35 2.27 -7.29 -6.52
CA TRP A 35 2.29 -6.93 -7.93
C TRP A 35 0.89 -7.14 -8.52
N ASN A 36 0.53 -6.33 -9.52
CA ASN A 36 -0.76 -6.38 -10.19
C ASN A 36 -0.57 -6.20 -11.70
N THR A 37 -1.43 -6.85 -12.48
CA THR A 37 -1.31 -6.89 -13.95
C THR A 37 -1.67 -5.58 -14.65
N TRP A 38 -2.49 -4.70 -14.05
CA TRP A 38 -3.26 -3.69 -14.79
C TRP A 38 -2.40 -2.66 -15.49
N ASN A 39 -1.53 -1.94 -14.77
CA ASN A 39 -0.88 -0.74 -15.31
C ASN A 39 0.00 -1.04 -16.53
N LYS A 40 0.63 -2.21 -16.58
CA LYS A 40 1.47 -2.60 -17.71
C LYS A 40 0.75 -3.41 -18.78
N PHE A 41 -0.09 -4.34 -18.37
CA PHE A 41 -0.62 -5.35 -19.29
C PHE A 41 -2.09 -5.16 -19.61
N GLN A 42 -2.84 -4.40 -18.79
CA GLN A 42 -4.29 -4.18 -18.94
C GLN A 42 -5.01 -5.53 -19.19
N GLY A 43 -5.83 -5.62 -20.22
CA GLY A 43 -6.51 -6.86 -20.59
C GLY A 43 -5.65 -7.90 -21.33
N ASN A 44 -4.39 -7.60 -21.64
CA ASN A 44 -3.48 -8.53 -22.35
C ASN A 44 -2.79 -9.48 -21.36
N ILE A 45 -3.57 -10.30 -20.69
CA ILE A 45 -3.13 -11.24 -19.65
C ILE A 45 -3.49 -12.67 -20.01
N ASN A 46 -2.69 -13.61 -19.53
CA ASN A 46 -2.94 -15.06 -19.63
C ASN A 46 -2.16 -15.82 -18.57
N GLU A 47 -2.46 -17.10 -18.42
CA GLU A 47 -1.85 -17.99 -17.42
C GLU A 47 -0.32 -18.04 -17.51
N LYS A 48 0.24 -18.00 -18.73
CA LYS A 48 1.70 -18.03 -18.97
C LYS A 48 2.35 -16.78 -18.37
N LEU A 49 1.83 -15.59 -18.69
CA LEU A 49 2.33 -14.32 -18.15
C LEU A 49 2.36 -14.34 -16.60
N ILE A 50 1.26 -14.81 -15.98
CA ILE A 50 1.17 -14.84 -14.53
C ILE A 50 2.22 -15.78 -13.91
N LYS A 51 2.42 -16.97 -14.50
CA LYS A 51 3.44 -17.92 -14.04
C LYS A 51 4.86 -17.38 -14.20
N GLU A 52 5.16 -16.77 -15.36
CA GLU A 52 6.46 -16.15 -15.63
C GLU A 52 6.73 -14.97 -14.67
N THR A 53 5.72 -14.15 -14.38
CA THR A 53 5.83 -13.08 -13.39
C THR A 53 6.09 -13.65 -11.99
N ALA A 54 5.36 -14.69 -11.59
CA ALA A 54 5.57 -15.35 -10.31
C ALA A 54 7.01 -15.88 -10.16
N ASP A 55 7.53 -16.52 -11.20
CA ASP A 55 8.92 -17.02 -11.22
C ASP A 55 9.92 -15.87 -11.12
N LYS A 56 9.68 -14.77 -11.84
CA LYS A 56 10.54 -13.57 -11.80
C LYS A 56 10.51 -12.88 -10.43
N MET A 57 9.38 -12.81 -9.77
CA MET A 57 9.30 -12.24 -8.41
C MET A 57 10.20 -13.01 -7.43
N VAL A 58 10.29 -14.33 -7.56
CA VAL A 58 11.20 -15.16 -6.75
C VAL A 58 12.64 -14.98 -7.20
N GLU A 59 12.93 -15.10 -8.50
CA GLU A 59 14.28 -15.02 -9.08
C GLU A 59 14.97 -13.70 -8.75
N LEU A 60 14.23 -12.59 -8.82
CA LEU A 60 14.75 -11.24 -8.57
C LEU A 60 14.79 -10.85 -7.08
N GLY A 61 14.39 -11.75 -6.17
CA GLY A 61 14.34 -11.46 -4.72
C GLY A 61 13.26 -10.47 -4.30
N ILE A 62 12.26 -10.24 -5.16
CA ILE A 62 11.13 -9.32 -4.89
C ILE A 62 10.25 -9.89 -3.78
N VAL A 63 9.99 -11.21 -3.80
CA VAL A 63 9.27 -11.90 -2.71
C VAL A 63 10.02 -11.75 -1.38
N ASP A 64 11.34 -11.92 -1.37
CA ASP A 64 12.18 -11.74 -0.19
C ASP A 64 12.18 -10.29 0.31
N ALA A 65 11.94 -9.32 -0.57
CA ALA A 65 11.79 -7.92 -0.20
C ALA A 65 10.46 -7.62 0.50
N GLY A 66 9.47 -8.53 0.42
CA GLY A 66 8.18 -8.43 1.09
C GLY A 66 6.96 -8.37 0.16
N TYR A 67 7.15 -8.34 -1.15
CA TYR A 67 6.07 -8.33 -2.14
C TYR A 67 5.47 -9.74 -2.31
N VAL A 68 4.51 -10.05 -1.46
CA VAL A 68 3.97 -11.42 -1.38
C VAL A 68 2.66 -11.61 -2.13
N TYR A 69 1.94 -10.53 -2.49
CA TYR A 69 0.70 -10.65 -3.25
C TYR A 69 0.97 -10.60 -4.76
N LEU A 70 0.45 -11.57 -5.51
CA LEU A 70 0.38 -11.53 -6.96
C LEU A 70 -1.09 -11.43 -7.37
N ASN A 71 -1.46 -10.27 -7.91
CA ASN A 71 -2.84 -9.92 -8.19
C ASN A 71 -3.12 -9.93 -9.70
N ILE A 72 -4.16 -10.65 -10.11
CA ILE A 72 -4.70 -10.59 -11.46
C ILE A 72 -5.84 -9.58 -11.45
N ASP A 73 -5.69 -8.49 -12.20
CA ASP A 73 -6.69 -7.44 -12.34
C ASP A 73 -7.82 -7.83 -13.31
N ASP A 74 -8.57 -6.92 -13.86
CA ASP A 74 -9.71 -7.17 -14.75
C ASP A 74 -9.34 -8.03 -15.97
N CYS A 75 -10.34 -8.51 -16.71
CA CYS A 75 -10.22 -9.30 -17.93
C CYS A 75 -9.81 -10.78 -17.77
N TRP A 76 -9.81 -11.32 -16.53
CA TRP A 76 -9.67 -12.77 -16.32
C TRP A 76 -11.00 -13.53 -16.46
N HIS A 77 -12.11 -12.83 -16.35
CA HIS A 77 -13.47 -13.37 -16.26
C HIS A 77 -13.89 -14.13 -17.52
N GLY A 78 -14.55 -15.26 -17.30
CA GLY A 78 -15.43 -15.89 -18.27
C GLY A 78 -16.87 -15.44 -18.07
N GLN A 79 -17.82 -16.27 -18.47
CA GLN A 79 -19.25 -16.06 -18.22
C GLN A 79 -19.66 -16.73 -16.90
N ARG A 80 -20.84 -16.41 -16.40
CA ARG A 80 -21.45 -17.17 -15.31
C ARG A 80 -22.00 -18.48 -15.85
N ASP A 81 -21.84 -19.55 -15.07
CA ASP A 81 -22.43 -20.86 -15.40
C ASP A 81 -23.97 -20.87 -15.22
N ALA A 82 -24.60 -21.99 -15.53
CA ALA A 82 -26.07 -22.13 -15.43
C ALA A 82 -26.61 -21.95 -13.99
N ASN A 83 -25.75 -22.02 -12.98
CA ASN A 83 -26.09 -21.81 -11.57
C ASN A 83 -25.73 -20.41 -11.08
N GLY A 84 -25.21 -19.53 -11.96
CA GLY A 84 -24.82 -18.18 -11.67
C GLY A 84 -23.41 -18.01 -11.09
N PHE A 85 -22.61 -19.06 -10.97
CA PHE A 85 -21.22 -18.96 -10.51
C PHE A 85 -20.33 -18.37 -11.59
N ILE A 86 -19.45 -17.45 -11.19
CA ILE A 86 -18.46 -16.90 -12.11
C ILE A 86 -17.43 -17.95 -12.53
N THR A 87 -17.02 -17.90 -13.78
CA THR A 87 -15.96 -18.76 -14.31
C THR A 87 -14.82 -17.94 -14.85
N GLU A 88 -13.67 -18.54 -15.02
CA GLU A 88 -12.53 -17.93 -15.69
C GLU A 88 -12.65 -18.01 -17.22
N ASN A 89 -11.98 -17.13 -17.92
CA ASN A 89 -11.78 -17.21 -19.37
C ASN A 89 -10.86 -18.39 -19.68
N LYS A 90 -11.41 -19.46 -20.26
CA LYS A 90 -10.70 -20.73 -20.53
C LYS A 90 -9.60 -20.61 -21.59
N GLU A 91 -9.69 -19.62 -22.49
CA GLU A 91 -8.64 -19.39 -23.50
C GLU A 91 -7.41 -18.75 -22.85
N LYS A 92 -7.63 -17.81 -21.91
CA LYS A 92 -6.56 -17.14 -21.18
C LYS A 92 -6.00 -17.99 -20.04
N PHE A 93 -6.86 -18.75 -19.35
CA PHE A 93 -6.54 -19.53 -18.14
C PHE A 93 -7.01 -20.99 -18.28
N PRO A 94 -6.38 -21.76 -19.18
CA PRO A 94 -6.85 -23.12 -19.51
C PRO A 94 -6.80 -24.10 -18.34
N SER A 95 -5.83 -23.95 -17.41
CA SER A 95 -5.73 -24.80 -16.21
C SER A 95 -6.75 -24.43 -15.12
N GLY A 96 -7.34 -23.24 -15.22
CA GLY A 96 -8.29 -22.69 -14.25
C GLY A 96 -7.62 -21.93 -13.09
N MET A 97 -8.42 -21.03 -12.46
CA MET A 97 -7.91 -20.15 -11.41
C MET A 97 -7.44 -20.89 -10.16
N LYS A 98 -8.05 -22.04 -9.84
CA LYS A 98 -7.61 -22.85 -8.70
C LYS A 98 -6.19 -23.35 -8.90
N ALA A 99 -5.89 -23.97 -10.05
CA ALA A 99 -4.55 -24.48 -10.36
C ALA A 99 -3.50 -23.36 -10.44
N LEU A 100 -3.89 -22.20 -10.94
CA LEU A 100 -3.04 -21.02 -10.97
C LEU A 100 -2.76 -20.47 -9.56
N GLY A 101 -3.77 -20.41 -8.69
CA GLY A 101 -3.61 -20.05 -7.28
C GLY A 101 -2.69 -21.04 -6.53
N GLU A 102 -2.84 -22.34 -6.74
CA GLU A 102 -1.94 -23.36 -6.19
C GLU A 102 -0.49 -23.18 -6.67
N TYR A 103 -0.29 -22.81 -7.95
CA TYR A 103 1.04 -22.49 -8.47
C TYR A 103 1.66 -21.27 -7.75
N ILE A 104 0.90 -20.18 -7.61
CA ILE A 104 1.35 -18.97 -6.92
C ILE A 104 1.70 -19.29 -5.45
N HIS A 105 0.85 -20.05 -4.76
CA HIS A 105 1.11 -20.49 -3.38
C HIS A 105 2.38 -21.35 -3.27
N SER A 106 2.65 -22.20 -4.26
CA SER A 106 3.87 -23.04 -4.30
C SER A 106 5.15 -22.24 -4.36
N LYS A 107 5.08 -20.96 -4.79
CA LYS A 107 6.20 -20.00 -4.81
C LYS A 107 6.31 -19.18 -3.51
N GLY A 108 5.51 -19.48 -2.48
CA GLY A 108 5.49 -18.74 -1.21
C GLY A 108 4.72 -17.42 -1.27
N MET A 109 3.95 -17.19 -2.33
CA MET A 109 3.16 -15.98 -2.53
C MET A 109 1.68 -16.21 -2.23
N LYS A 110 0.91 -15.12 -2.24
CA LYS A 110 -0.53 -15.06 -2.05
C LYS A 110 -1.21 -14.68 -3.35
N PHE A 111 -2.33 -15.33 -3.64
CA PHE A 111 -3.09 -15.14 -4.87
C PHE A 111 -4.14 -14.05 -4.70
N GLY A 112 -4.08 -13.00 -5.53
CA GLY A 112 -5.07 -11.93 -5.58
C GLY A 112 -5.87 -11.94 -6.88
N ILE A 113 -7.09 -11.45 -6.79
CA ILE A 113 -8.02 -11.37 -7.91
C ILE A 113 -8.78 -10.04 -7.88
N TYR A 114 -9.40 -9.69 -8.98
CA TYR A 114 -10.23 -8.49 -9.17
C TYR A 114 -11.69 -8.86 -9.39
N SER A 115 -12.60 -8.03 -8.91
CA SER A 115 -13.99 -8.00 -9.31
C SER A 115 -14.54 -6.57 -9.14
N ASP A 116 -15.85 -6.40 -9.33
CA ASP A 116 -16.51 -5.10 -9.29
C ASP A 116 -17.85 -5.18 -8.54
N ALA A 117 -18.18 -4.13 -7.81
CA ALA A 117 -19.44 -4.00 -7.08
C ALA A 117 -20.65 -3.78 -8.00
N GLY A 118 -20.40 -3.31 -9.21
CA GLY A 118 -21.41 -3.13 -10.23
C GLY A 118 -21.84 -4.44 -10.91
N ARG A 119 -22.72 -4.32 -11.88
CA ARG A 119 -23.18 -5.46 -12.71
C ARG A 119 -22.12 -5.94 -13.68
N GLN A 120 -21.22 -5.04 -14.06
CA GLN A 120 -20.10 -5.29 -14.96
C GLN A 120 -18.84 -4.63 -14.41
N THR A 121 -17.70 -5.25 -14.71
CA THR A 121 -16.38 -4.67 -14.45
C THR A 121 -16.12 -3.45 -15.34
N CYS A 122 -15.01 -2.74 -15.13
CA CYS A 122 -14.61 -1.61 -15.96
C CYS A 122 -14.41 -2.03 -17.43
N ALA A 123 -13.94 -3.25 -17.68
CA ALA A 123 -13.81 -3.84 -19.01
C ALA A 123 -15.09 -4.60 -19.49
N CYS A 124 -16.24 -4.37 -18.85
CA CYS A 124 -17.56 -4.90 -19.21
C CYS A 124 -17.68 -6.44 -19.06
N PHE A 125 -16.88 -7.09 -18.24
CA PHE A 125 -17.07 -8.47 -17.82
C PHE A 125 -18.12 -8.57 -16.69
N PRO A 126 -18.63 -9.77 -16.34
CA PRO A 126 -19.60 -9.93 -15.25
C PRO A 126 -19.04 -9.43 -13.91
N GLY A 127 -19.65 -8.40 -13.33
CA GLY A 127 -19.39 -7.95 -11.97
C GLY A 127 -20.14 -8.79 -10.93
N SER A 128 -19.96 -8.50 -9.65
CA SER A 128 -20.50 -9.30 -8.54
C SER A 128 -21.88 -8.86 -8.07
N SER A 129 -22.43 -7.74 -8.56
CA SER A 129 -23.74 -7.22 -8.11
C SER A 129 -24.85 -8.29 -8.20
N GLY A 130 -25.41 -8.67 -7.03
CA GLY A 130 -26.43 -9.72 -6.89
C GLY A 130 -25.86 -11.15 -6.86
N HIS A 131 -24.54 -11.32 -6.87
CA HIS A 131 -23.84 -12.62 -6.83
C HIS A 131 -22.73 -12.66 -5.78
N GLU A 132 -22.66 -11.71 -4.87
CA GLU A 132 -21.51 -11.49 -3.96
C GLU A 132 -21.19 -12.77 -3.15
N PHE A 133 -22.19 -13.46 -2.62
CA PHE A 133 -21.99 -14.71 -1.87
C PHE A 133 -21.54 -15.88 -2.75
N GLN A 134 -22.03 -15.97 -3.98
CA GLN A 134 -21.58 -16.99 -4.93
C GLN A 134 -20.13 -16.75 -5.32
N ASP A 135 -19.80 -15.52 -5.65
CA ASP A 135 -18.45 -15.12 -6.07
C ASP A 135 -17.44 -15.29 -4.92
N ALA A 136 -17.76 -14.84 -3.72
CA ALA A 136 -16.92 -15.05 -2.54
C ALA A 136 -16.65 -16.54 -2.26
N LEU A 137 -17.67 -17.40 -2.44
CA LEU A 137 -17.50 -18.85 -2.30
C LEU A 137 -16.58 -19.43 -3.38
N VAL A 138 -16.68 -18.95 -4.62
CA VAL A 138 -15.78 -19.33 -5.73
C VAL A 138 -14.35 -18.89 -5.42
N TYR A 139 -14.16 -17.65 -5.00
CA TYR A 139 -12.84 -17.13 -4.64
C TYR A 139 -12.19 -17.92 -3.49
N ALA A 140 -12.97 -18.30 -2.48
CA ALA A 140 -12.49 -19.15 -1.40
C ALA A 140 -12.06 -20.55 -1.90
N ARG A 141 -12.82 -21.15 -2.83
CA ARG A 141 -12.49 -22.45 -3.46
C ARG A 141 -11.25 -22.39 -4.35
N TRP A 142 -10.97 -21.24 -4.97
CA TRP A 142 -9.76 -21.02 -5.77
C TRP A 142 -8.53 -20.68 -4.92
N GLY A 143 -8.73 -20.45 -3.61
CA GLY A 143 -7.64 -20.10 -2.72
C GLY A 143 -7.24 -18.64 -2.79
N VAL A 144 -8.15 -17.74 -3.15
CA VAL A 144 -7.89 -16.30 -3.20
C VAL A 144 -7.56 -15.74 -1.81
N ASP A 145 -6.53 -14.90 -1.73
CA ASP A 145 -6.04 -14.24 -0.51
C ASP A 145 -6.23 -12.72 -0.53
N TYR A 146 -6.52 -12.14 -1.71
CA TYR A 146 -6.69 -10.70 -1.92
C TYR A 146 -7.78 -10.46 -2.95
N LEU A 147 -8.70 -9.55 -2.67
CA LEU A 147 -9.71 -9.09 -3.62
C LEU A 147 -9.61 -7.58 -3.79
N LYS A 148 -9.25 -7.10 -5.00
CA LYS A 148 -9.50 -5.73 -5.44
C LYS A 148 -10.95 -5.68 -5.94
N TYR A 149 -11.74 -4.76 -5.38
CA TYR A 149 -13.17 -4.67 -5.66
C TYR A 149 -13.50 -3.25 -6.12
N ASP A 150 -13.80 -3.14 -7.41
CA ASP A 150 -13.95 -1.87 -8.11
C ASP A 150 -15.36 -1.30 -8.05
N TRP A 151 -15.61 -0.18 -8.74
CA TRP A 151 -16.84 0.59 -8.64
C TRP A 151 -17.43 0.97 -10.02
N CYS A 152 -17.00 0.35 -11.11
CA CYS A 152 -17.55 0.57 -12.43
C CYS A 152 -19.00 0.08 -12.53
N ASN A 153 -19.78 0.65 -13.44
CA ASN A 153 -21.16 0.20 -13.70
C ASN A 153 -22.02 0.02 -12.44
N SER A 154 -21.77 0.82 -11.41
CA SER A 154 -22.40 0.80 -10.08
C SER A 154 -23.53 1.82 -9.92
N LYS A 155 -24.06 2.36 -11.04
CA LYS A 155 -25.14 3.33 -11.01
C LYS A 155 -26.29 2.84 -10.12
N ASP A 156 -26.78 3.72 -9.27
CA ASP A 156 -27.87 3.48 -8.33
C ASP A 156 -27.50 2.59 -7.12
N LEU A 157 -26.24 2.18 -6.96
CA LEU A 157 -25.78 1.48 -5.77
C LEU A 157 -25.31 2.46 -4.68
N ASN A 158 -25.51 2.05 -3.42
CA ASN A 158 -24.87 2.71 -2.29
C ASN A 158 -23.50 2.07 -2.04
N SER A 159 -22.42 2.82 -2.16
CA SER A 159 -21.06 2.28 -2.08
C SER A 159 -20.80 1.55 -0.75
N LYS A 160 -21.06 2.18 0.40
CA LYS A 160 -20.89 1.54 1.71
C LYS A 160 -21.70 0.25 1.82
N GLY A 161 -22.94 0.24 1.30
CA GLY A 161 -23.80 -0.96 1.30
C GLY A 161 -23.22 -2.08 0.45
N ALA A 162 -22.83 -1.80 -0.79
CA ALA A 162 -22.30 -2.78 -1.72
C ALA A 162 -20.97 -3.39 -1.23
N TYR A 163 -20.05 -2.56 -0.75
CA TYR A 163 -18.79 -3.03 -0.16
C TYR A 163 -19.01 -3.82 1.14
N SER A 164 -19.97 -3.41 1.98
CA SER A 164 -20.32 -4.18 3.19
C SER A 164 -20.90 -5.54 2.84
N LEU A 165 -21.72 -5.63 1.79
CA LEU A 165 -22.29 -6.91 1.32
C LEU A 165 -21.19 -7.87 0.86
N MET A 166 -20.21 -7.41 0.07
CA MET A 166 -19.09 -8.26 -0.34
C MET A 166 -18.20 -8.63 0.85
N ARG A 167 -17.93 -7.73 1.79
CA ARG A 167 -17.24 -8.06 3.07
C ARG A 167 -17.93 -9.22 3.77
N ASP A 168 -19.26 -9.15 3.93
CA ASP A 168 -20.04 -10.17 4.62
C ASP A 168 -20.03 -11.50 3.86
N ALA A 169 -20.07 -11.44 2.53
CA ALA A 169 -19.94 -12.61 1.66
C ALA A 169 -18.57 -13.29 1.79
N LEU A 170 -17.48 -12.51 1.77
CA LEU A 170 -16.12 -13.02 1.99
C LEU A 170 -15.98 -13.66 3.37
N TYR A 171 -16.53 -13.02 4.42
CA TYR A 171 -16.50 -13.56 5.77
C TYR A 171 -17.28 -14.89 5.87
N ALA A 172 -18.46 -14.95 5.26
CA ALA A 172 -19.29 -16.17 5.22
C ALA A 172 -18.63 -17.31 4.44
N ALA A 173 -17.82 -17.01 3.42
CA ALA A 173 -17.05 -18.02 2.68
C ALA A 173 -15.92 -18.65 3.51
N GLY A 174 -15.55 -18.06 4.66
CA GLY A 174 -14.68 -18.64 5.67
C GLY A 174 -13.18 -18.62 5.36
N ARG A 175 -12.75 -18.09 4.21
CA ARG A 175 -11.34 -17.89 3.87
C ARG A 175 -10.91 -16.46 4.17
N PRO A 176 -9.81 -16.23 4.92
CA PRO A 176 -9.28 -14.89 5.13
C PRO A 176 -8.80 -14.27 3.81
N VAL A 177 -9.50 -13.23 3.35
CA VAL A 177 -9.19 -12.46 2.14
C VAL A 177 -8.91 -11.02 2.53
N LEU A 178 -7.77 -10.46 2.10
CA LEU A 178 -7.52 -9.03 2.18
C LEU A 178 -8.46 -8.34 1.20
N PHE A 179 -9.32 -7.46 1.71
CA PHE A 179 -10.32 -6.77 0.92
C PHE A 179 -9.89 -5.33 0.64
N SER A 180 -9.61 -5.03 -0.63
CA SER A 180 -9.17 -3.73 -1.14
C SER A 180 -10.31 -3.04 -1.88
N ILE A 181 -10.76 -1.92 -1.33
CA ILE A 181 -11.86 -1.11 -1.85
C ILE A 181 -11.34 -0.16 -2.90
N CYS A 182 -11.94 -0.16 -4.11
CA CYS A 182 -11.51 0.66 -5.23
C CYS A 182 -12.68 1.50 -5.79
N GLU A 183 -13.09 2.55 -5.03
CA GLU A 183 -14.14 3.49 -5.48
C GLU A 183 -13.59 4.91 -5.73
N TRP A 184 -12.28 4.99 -5.95
CA TRP A 184 -11.53 6.19 -6.39
C TRP A 184 -11.67 7.41 -5.47
N GLY A 185 -12.05 7.22 -4.19
CA GLY A 185 -12.29 8.32 -3.25
C GLY A 185 -13.63 9.02 -3.44
N SER A 186 -14.50 8.53 -4.34
CA SER A 186 -15.73 9.19 -4.77
C SER A 186 -16.71 9.45 -3.63
N THR A 187 -16.82 8.53 -2.68
CA THR A 187 -17.70 8.66 -1.51
C THR A 187 -16.93 8.88 -0.20
N LYS A 188 -15.66 9.26 -0.29
CA LYS A 188 -14.75 9.46 0.85
C LYS A 188 -14.65 8.20 1.73
N PRO A 189 -14.15 7.08 1.18
CA PRO A 189 -14.12 5.77 1.85
C PRO A 189 -13.37 5.81 3.17
N TRP A 190 -12.40 6.70 3.35
CA TRP A 190 -11.71 6.90 4.63
C TRP A 190 -12.64 7.23 5.81
N LEU A 191 -13.88 7.69 5.57
CA LEU A 191 -14.85 8.00 6.62
C LEU A 191 -15.63 6.77 7.10
N TRP A 192 -15.65 5.66 6.34
CA TRP A 192 -16.50 4.51 6.62
C TRP A 192 -15.85 3.14 6.39
N ALA A 193 -14.77 3.07 5.61
CA ALA A 193 -14.25 1.80 5.13
C ALA A 193 -13.35 1.05 6.13
N SER A 194 -12.93 1.68 7.24
CA SER A 194 -12.10 1.02 8.27
C SER A 194 -12.72 -0.27 8.83
N GLU A 195 -14.05 -0.33 8.88
CA GLU A 195 -14.81 -1.50 9.33
C GLU A 195 -15.21 -2.44 8.18
N VAL A 196 -14.90 -2.07 6.93
CA VAL A 196 -15.34 -2.78 5.73
C VAL A 196 -14.18 -3.48 5.02
N GLY A 197 -13.13 -2.73 4.67
CA GLY A 197 -11.96 -3.24 3.94
C GLY A 197 -10.66 -3.06 4.71
N HIS A 198 -9.58 -3.56 4.12
CA HIS A 198 -8.23 -3.47 4.68
C HIS A 198 -7.42 -2.34 4.03
N SER A 199 -7.85 -1.88 2.87
CA SER A 199 -7.37 -0.66 2.22
C SER A 199 -8.48 -0.07 1.35
N TRP A 200 -8.34 1.20 0.98
CA TRP A 200 -9.27 1.89 0.09
C TRP A 200 -8.55 2.93 -0.75
N ARG A 201 -8.86 2.92 -2.06
CA ARG A 201 -8.41 3.95 -3.00
C ARG A 201 -8.90 5.32 -2.56
N THR A 202 -8.01 6.27 -2.55
CA THR A 202 -8.29 7.65 -2.10
C THR A 202 -8.49 8.62 -3.25
N THR A 203 -8.09 8.24 -4.45
CA THR A 203 -8.08 9.08 -5.66
C THR A 203 -8.45 8.27 -6.90
N GLY A 204 -8.69 8.93 -8.02
CA GLY A 204 -8.70 8.34 -9.36
C GLY A 204 -7.37 7.66 -9.70
N ASP A 205 -7.31 7.04 -10.88
CA ASP A 205 -6.18 6.20 -11.29
C ASP A 205 -4.92 7.00 -11.55
N ILE A 206 -3.79 6.40 -11.18
CA ILE A 206 -2.44 6.92 -11.41
C ILE A 206 -2.00 6.69 -12.86
N SER A 207 -1.14 7.56 -13.36
CA SER A 207 -0.38 7.39 -14.61
C SER A 207 1.12 7.44 -14.35
N PRO A 208 1.97 6.90 -15.25
CA PRO A 208 3.42 6.99 -15.13
C PRO A 208 3.94 8.39 -15.47
N ALA A 209 3.43 9.38 -14.77
CA ALA A 209 3.75 10.80 -14.93
C ALA A 209 3.99 11.43 -13.55
N PHE A 210 5.06 12.21 -13.41
CA PHE A 210 5.45 12.76 -12.12
C PHE A 210 4.59 13.95 -11.70
N ASN A 211 4.50 15.00 -12.53
CA ASN A 211 3.90 16.28 -12.17
C ASN A 211 2.65 16.68 -12.97
N VAL A 212 2.35 16.02 -14.07
CA VAL A 212 1.16 16.31 -14.90
C VAL A 212 0.48 15.03 -15.31
N GLY A 213 -0.77 14.84 -14.92
CA GLY A 213 -1.56 13.67 -15.28
C GLY A 213 -1.77 13.50 -16.79
N VAL A 214 -2.15 12.30 -17.21
CA VAL A 214 -2.35 11.94 -18.61
C VAL A 214 -3.83 12.01 -18.98
N ASN A 215 -4.15 12.80 -20.00
CA ASN A 215 -5.52 12.92 -20.51
C ASN A 215 -5.79 11.84 -21.57
N TYR A 216 -6.75 10.96 -21.30
CA TYR A 216 -7.22 9.90 -22.21
C TYR A 216 -8.50 10.26 -22.99
N GLY A 217 -8.91 11.53 -22.98
CA GLY A 217 -10.11 12.05 -23.64
C GLY A 217 -11.30 12.10 -22.67
N ASP A 218 -11.93 10.98 -22.40
CA ASP A 218 -13.11 10.92 -21.53
C ASP A 218 -12.77 11.03 -20.03
N TRP A 219 -11.52 10.77 -19.67
CA TRP A 219 -11.02 10.85 -18.31
C TRP A 219 -9.54 11.20 -18.26
N THR A 220 -9.07 11.61 -17.09
CA THR A 220 -7.67 11.96 -16.85
C THR A 220 -7.11 11.10 -15.72
N ALA A 221 -6.03 10.36 -16.00
CA ALA A 221 -5.24 9.72 -14.97
C ALA A 221 -4.35 10.75 -14.26
N LEU A 222 -4.19 10.60 -12.96
CA LEU A 222 -3.49 11.54 -12.11
C LEU A 222 -1.97 11.30 -12.14
N SER A 223 -1.21 12.37 -11.96
CA SER A 223 0.24 12.27 -11.73
C SER A 223 0.55 11.84 -10.29
N VAL A 224 1.80 11.47 -10.06
CA VAL A 224 2.32 11.16 -8.70
C VAL A 224 2.09 12.33 -7.76
N LEU A 225 2.37 13.57 -8.19
CA LEU A 225 2.20 14.76 -7.35
C LEU A 225 0.75 15.14 -7.14
N ASP A 226 -0.14 14.98 -8.13
CA ASP A 226 -1.58 15.19 -7.98
C ASP A 226 -2.17 14.30 -6.88
N ILE A 227 -1.70 13.05 -6.82
CA ILE A 227 -2.13 12.07 -5.82
C ILE A 227 -1.53 12.41 -4.46
N LEU A 228 -0.21 12.68 -4.40
CA LEU A 228 0.50 13.01 -3.16
C LEU A 228 -0.17 14.18 -2.42
N ASP A 229 -0.52 15.24 -3.15
CA ASP A 229 -1.17 16.43 -2.58
C ASP A 229 -2.53 16.13 -1.92
N LYS A 230 -3.23 15.10 -2.40
CA LYS A 230 -4.51 14.68 -1.82
C LYS A 230 -4.36 13.83 -0.56
N GLN A 231 -3.17 13.24 -0.29
CA GLN A 231 -2.95 12.34 0.84
C GLN A 231 -2.72 13.06 2.17
N ASP A 232 -2.22 14.30 2.18
CA ASP A 232 -1.82 15.01 3.39
C ASP A 232 -2.95 15.10 4.43
N THR A 233 -4.17 15.38 4.00
CA THR A 233 -5.35 15.51 4.87
C THR A 233 -5.91 14.16 5.36
N LEU A 234 -5.49 13.04 4.78
CA LEU A 234 -6.04 11.71 5.04
C LEU A 234 -5.30 10.93 6.12
N ARG A 235 -4.19 11.45 6.59
CA ARG A 235 -3.24 10.83 7.51
C ARG A 235 -3.89 10.14 8.73
N LYS A 236 -4.93 10.75 9.30
CA LYS A 236 -5.59 10.26 10.54
C LYS A 236 -6.51 9.06 10.34
N TYR A 237 -6.78 8.67 9.10
CA TYR A 237 -7.74 7.61 8.80
C TYR A 237 -7.08 6.25 8.55
N ALA A 238 -5.77 6.24 8.30
CA ALA A 238 -5.02 5.01 8.10
C ALA A 238 -4.34 4.53 9.37
N GLY A 239 -4.14 3.23 9.47
CA GLY A 239 -3.44 2.58 10.56
C GLY A 239 -3.42 1.06 10.42
N PRO A 240 -2.85 0.32 11.39
CA PRO A 240 -2.74 -1.13 11.31
C PRO A 240 -4.08 -1.83 11.06
N GLY A 241 -4.16 -2.54 9.94
CA GLY A 241 -5.36 -3.26 9.49
C GLY A 241 -6.28 -2.47 8.56
N HIS A 242 -5.96 -1.19 8.24
CA HIS A 242 -6.77 -0.35 7.35
C HIS A 242 -5.94 0.82 6.79
N TRP A 243 -5.76 0.89 5.47
CA TRP A 243 -4.80 1.78 4.83
C TRP A 243 -5.43 2.67 3.77
N ASN A 244 -4.98 3.93 3.73
CA ASN A 244 -5.17 4.77 2.54
C ASN A 244 -4.36 4.19 1.40
N ASP A 245 -4.98 4.04 0.24
CA ASP A 245 -4.36 3.54 -0.97
C ASP A 245 -4.33 4.65 -2.02
N PRO A 246 -3.15 5.26 -2.25
CA PRO A 246 -2.98 6.31 -3.26
C PRO A 246 -2.84 5.76 -4.68
N ASP A 247 -3.10 4.48 -4.89
CA ASP A 247 -2.90 3.69 -6.09
C ASP A 247 -1.52 3.02 -6.19
N MET A 248 -1.36 2.21 -7.22
CA MET A 248 -0.21 1.38 -7.50
C MET A 248 1.07 2.19 -7.72
N LEU A 249 2.19 1.49 -7.71
CA LEU A 249 3.49 2.04 -8.05
C LEU A 249 3.70 2.04 -9.57
N GLU A 250 4.03 3.19 -10.13
CA GLU A 250 4.42 3.36 -11.54
C GLU A 250 5.95 3.31 -11.75
N VAL A 251 6.68 2.87 -10.75
CA VAL A 251 8.15 2.75 -10.78
C VAL A 251 8.59 1.80 -11.90
N GLY A 252 9.38 2.31 -12.84
CA GLY A 252 9.85 1.57 -14.01
C GLY A 252 8.89 1.52 -15.19
N ASN A 253 7.82 2.31 -15.17
CA ASN A 253 6.85 2.42 -16.27
C ASN A 253 7.08 3.62 -17.20
N GLY A 254 8.22 4.33 -17.09
CA GLY A 254 8.60 5.36 -18.05
C GLY A 254 9.01 6.70 -17.44
N MET A 255 8.85 6.90 -16.15
CA MET A 255 9.42 8.05 -15.45
C MET A 255 10.95 7.95 -15.39
N SER A 256 11.63 9.06 -15.11
CA SER A 256 13.07 9.07 -14.85
C SER A 256 13.39 8.33 -13.53
N VAL A 257 14.64 7.90 -13.36
CA VAL A 257 15.11 7.24 -12.13
C VAL A 257 14.93 8.13 -10.89
N ASN A 258 15.04 9.44 -11.04
CA ASN A 258 14.80 10.37 -9.95
C ASN A 258 13.33 10.40 -9.53
N GLU A 259 12.44 10.49 -10.52
CA GLU A 259 10.99 10.47 -10.30
C GLU A 259 10.53 9.13 -9.73
N ASP A 260 11.04 8.01 -10.24
CA ASP A 260 10.79 6.67 -9.70
C ASP A 260 11.20 6.57 -8.23
N ARG A 261 12.39 7.12 -7.88
CA ARG A 261 12.89 7.14 -6.51
C ARG A 261 12.06 8.04 -5.60
N ALA A 262 11.68 9.22 -6.08
CA ALA A 262 10.82 10.14 -5.35
C ALA A 262 9.42 9.52 -5.12
N HIS A 263 8.81 8.97 -6.15
CA HIS A 263 7.52 8.26 -6.07
C HIS A 263 7.55 7.14 -5.03
N PHE A 264 8.51 6.21 -5.14
CA PHE A 264 8.67 5.12 -4.18
C PHE A 264 8.88 5.61 -2.74
N THR A 265 9.72 6.63 -2.58
CA THR A 265 9.99 7.21 -1.26
C THR A 265 8.73 7.81 -0.64
N MET A 266 7.95 8.55 -1.41
CA MET A 266 6.76 9.20 -0.88
C MET A 266 5.68 8.17 -0.55
N TRP A 267 5.48 7.11 -1.34
CA TRP A 267 4.56 6.00 -0.97
C TRP A 267 4.99 5.33 0.33
N CYS A 268 6.29 5.10 0.54
CA CYS A 268 6.80 4.59 1.82
C CYS A 268 6.54 5.58 2.99
N MET A 269 6.69 6.87 2.77
CA MET A 269 6.34 7.89 3.77
C MET A 269 4.85 7.91 4.10
N LEU A 270 4.00 7.68 3.10
CA LEU A 270 2.55 7.61 3.27
C LEU A 270 2.06 6.34 4.00
N ALA A 271 2.91 5.33 4.23
CA ALA A 271 2.48 3.99 4.65
C ALA A 271 1.40 3.44 3.70
N ALA A 272 1.66 3.55 2.41
CA ALA A 272 0.75 3.17 1.35
C ALA A 272 0.95 1.69 0.96
N PRO A 273 -0.06 1.00 0.43
CA PRO A 273 0.15 -0.25 -0.25
C PRO A 273 1.24 -0.12 -1.33
N LEU A 274 2.24 -0.99 -1.30
CA LEU A 274 3.29 -1.04 -2.31
C LEU A 274 2.95 -2.13 -3.33
N ILE A 275 2.12 -1.79 -4.32
CA ILE A 275 1.71 -2.71 -5.38
C ILE A 275 2.40 -2.30 -6.67
N LEU A 276 3.32 -3.13 -7.13
CA LEU A 276 4.05 -2.95 -8.39
C LEU A 276 3.11 -3.16 -9.58
N GLY A 277 3.34 -2.44 -10.68
CA GLY A 277 2.55 -2.57 -11.90
C GLY A 277 3.41 -2.64 -13.18
N ASN A 278 4.71 -2.90 -13.06
CA ASN A 278 5.68 -2.92 -14.17
C ASN A 278 5.92 -4.32 -14.74
N ASP A 279 6.62 -4.39 -15.89
CA ASP A 279 7.07 -5.64 -16.51
C ASP A 279 8.35 -6.16 -15.82
N LEU A 280 8.20 -7.19 -14.99
CA LEU A 280 9.31 -7.80 -14.25
C LEU A 280 10.22 -8.67 -15.15
N THR A 281 9.77 -9.04 -16.34
CA THR A 281 10.60 -9.82 -17.29
C THR A 281 11.65 -8.97 -17.99
N ASN A 282 11.46 -7.65 -17.98
CA ASN A 282 12.35 -6.66 -18.60
C ASN A 282 12.65 -5.49 -17.67
N ILE A 283 12.89 -5.78 -16.39
CA ILE A 283 13.15 -4.76 -15.37
C ILE A 283 14.60 -4.28 -15.43
N SER A 284 14.83 -2.96 -15.35
CA SER A 284 16.17 -2.41 -15.21
C SER A 284 16.77 -2.67 -13.83
N LYS A 285 18.09 -2.60 -13.73
CA LYS A 285 18.77 -2.71 -12.45
C LYS A 285 18.39 -1.57 -11.51
N GLU A 286 18.28 -0.37 -12.02
CA GLU A 286 17.92 0.84 -11.28
C GLU A 286 16.50 0.70 -10.67
N THR A 287 15.53 0.25 -11.48
CA THR A 287 14.17 -0.02 -11.02
C THR A 287 14.16 -1.11 -9.95
N LEU A 288 14.90 -2.21 -10.16
CA LEU A 288 15.00 -3.29 -9.17
C LEU A 288 15.63 -2.81 -7.85
N ASP A 289 16.71 -2.02 -7.92
CA ASP A 289 17.36 -1.44 -6.74
C ASP A 289 16.41 -0.51 -5.96
N ILE A 290 15.51 0.22 -6.65
CA ILE A 290 14.50 1.07 -6.02
C ILE A 290 13.46 0.23 -5.29
N ILE A 291 12.78 -0.68 -5.99
CA ILE A 291 11.67 -1.44 -5.42
C ILE A 291 12.09 -2.46 -4.35
N THR A 292 13.36 -2.85 -4.33
CA THR A 292 13.91 -3.77 -3.31
C THR A 292 14.73 -3.06 -2.22
N ASN A 293 14.70 -1.73 -2.15
CA ASN A 293 15.39 -0.98 -1.10
C ASN A 293 14.79 -1.27 0.28
N ARG A 294 15.38 -2.21 1.00
CA ARG A 294 14.91 -2.66 2.31
C ARG A 294 14.87 -1.55 3.36
N ALA A 295 15.71 -0.51 3.22
CA ALA A 295 15.72 0.59 4.17
C ALA A 295 14.49 1.50 4.01
N MET A 296 14.05 1.73 2.78
CA MET A 296 12.80 2.44 2.49
C MET A 296 11.57 1.57 2.78
N ILE A 297 11.59 0.29 2.39
CA ILE A 297 10.51 -0.66 2.73
C ILE A 297 10.30 -0.72 4.25
N ALA A 298 11.37 -0.69 5.06
CA ALA A 298 11.26 -0.66 6.52
C ALA A 298 10.64 0.64 7.07
N VAL A 299 10.63 1.73 6.32
CA VAL A 299 9.88 2.94 6.66
C VAL A 299 8.39 2.76 6.37
N ASP A 300 8.06 2.13 5.24
CA ASP A 300 6.69 1.80 4.88
C ASP A 300 6.06 0.82 5.87
N GLN A 301 6.76 -0.29 6.12
CA GLN A 301 6.32 -1.42 6.93
C GLN A 301 6.48 -1.22 8.44
N ASP A 302 6.73 0.01 8.89
CA ASP A 302 6.87 0.31 10.31
C ASP A 302 5.57 0.04 11.07
N THR A 303 5.66 -0.74 12.15
CA THR A 303 4.50 -1.24 12.91
C THR A 303 3.72 -0.18 13.69
N LEU A 304 4.27 1.04 13.83
CA LEU A 304 3.49 2.17 14.36
C LEU A 304 2.33 2.53 13.41
N GLY A 305 2.50 2.29 12.10
CA GLY A 305 1.46 2.42 11.10
C GLY A 305 0.95 3.85 10.91
N ILE A 306 1.76 4.85 11.23
CA ILE A 306 1.36 6.25 11.10
C ILE A 306 1.94 6.82 9.79
N GLN A 307 1.07 7.33 8.94
CA GLN A 307 1.44 8.05 7.72
C GLN A 307 2.31 9.27 8.04
N GLY A 308 3.28 9.59 7.20
CA GLY A 308 4.09 10.81 7.29
C GLY A 308 3.25 12.08 7.22
N LEU A 309 3.78 13.16 7.81
CA LEU A 309 3.19 14.49 7.72
C LEU A 309 4.05 15.39 6.84
N LYS A 310 3.42 16.26 6.05
CA LYS A 310 4.06 17.39 5.41
C LYS A 310 4.28 18.45 6.50
N TYR A 311 5.53 18.60 6.95
CA TYR A 311 5.89 19.53 8.02
C TYR A 311 5.99 20.96 7.50
N ARG A 312 6.63 21.14 6.34
CA ARG A 312 6.84 22.43 5.70
C ARG A 312 6.76 22.30 4.18
N ASP A 313 6.15 23.28 3.57
CA ASP A 313 5.98 23.43 2.13
C ASP A 313 6.54 24.78 1.72
N ASP A 314 7.64 24.77 0.99
CA ASP A 314 8.32 25.95 0.47
C ASP A 314 8.12 26.05 -1.07
N GLY A 315 6.97 25.62 -1.57
CA GLY A 315 6.61 25.58 -2.99
C GLY A 315 7.17 24.31 -3.66
N ASP A 316 8.27 24.46 -4.42
CA ASP A 316 8.88 23.29 -5.07
C ASP A 316 9.60 22.34 -4.09
N ILE A 317 9.75 22.72 -2.82
CA ILE A 317 10.48 21.94 -1.82
C ILE A 317 9.59 21.62 -0.63
N GLU A 318 9.37 20.34 -0.42
CA GLU A 318 8.56 19.84 0.70
C GLU A 318 9.40 19.07 1.71
N TYR A 319 9.15 19.31 3.00
CA TYR A 319 9.79 18.62 4.13
C TYR A 319 8.75 17.74 4.82
N TRP A 320 9.00 16.44 4.84
CA TRP A 320 8.12 15.46 5.44
C TRP A 320 8.78 14.72 6.60
N PHE A 321 7.98 14.37 7.61
CA PHE A 321 8.42 13.57 8.74
C PHE A 321 7.44 12.42 9.00
N LYS A 322 7.99 11.24 9.35
CA LYS A 322 7.21 10.07 9.75
C LYS A 322 7.77 9.52 11.05
N PRO A 323 6.96 9.43 12.14
CA PRO A 323 7.39 8.77 13.37
C PRO A 323 7.45 7.26 13.15
N LEU A 324 8.48 6.59 13.69
CA LEU A 324 8.69 5.14 13.57
C LEU A 324 8.60 4.46 14.95
N SER A 325 8.20 3.19 15.00
CA SER A 325 7.85 2.45 16.21
C SER A 325 8.94 2.42 17.29
N ASN A 326 10.22 2.42 16.89
CA ASN A 326 11.38 2.32 17.79
C ASN A 326 11.90 3.67 18.36
N GLY A 327 11.17 4.76 18.17
CA GLY A 327 11.61 6.10 18.59
C GLY A 327 12.35 6.90 17.51
N ASP A 328 12.68 6.28 16.39
CA ASP A 328 13.27 6.96 15.23
C ASP A 328 12.24 7.83 14.51
N TRP A 329 12.75 8.62 13.57
CA TRP A 329 11.98 9.34 12.57
C TRP A 329 12.52 9.04 11.18
N ALA A 330 11.63 8.94 10.20
CA ALA A 330 12.01 9.15 8.81
C ALA A 330 11.78 10.63 8.46
N MET A 331 12.71 11.23 7.73
CA MET A 331 12.61 12.59 7.21
C MET A 331 12.88 12.55 5.71
N THR A 332 12.06 13.21 4.91
CA THR A 332 12.34 13.42 3.50
C THR A 332 12.29 14.88 3.13
N VAL A 333 13.12 15.26 2.16
CA VAL A 333 13.05 16.56 1.47
C VAL A 333 12.82 16.24 0.00
N LEU A 334 11.62 16.54 -0.49
CA LEU A 334 11.20 16.31 -1.87
C LEU A 334 11.45 17.59 -2.68
N ASN A 335 12.19 17.48 -3.78
CA ASN A 335 12.30 18.52 -4.79
C ASN A 335 11.33 18.21 -5.94
N ARG A 336 10.22 18.96 -5.98
CA ARG A 336 9.20 18.88 -7.03
C ARG A 336 9.58 19.70 -8.28
N GLY A 337 10.58 20.59 -8.13
CA GLY A 337 10.94 21.57 -9.14
C GLY A 337 11.85 21.01 -10.24
N GLU A 338 11.89 21.74 -11.34
CA GLU A 338 12.66 21.40 -12.56
C GLU A 338 14.18 21.62 -12.41
N LYS A 339 14.63 22.18 -11.28
CA LYS A 339 16.04 22.50 -11.07
C LYS A 339 16.59 21.81 -9.83
N PRO A 340 17.90 21.46 -9.82
CA PRO A 340 18.55 20.99 -8.61
C PRO A 340 18.42 22.02 -7.47
N PHE A 341 18.15 21.54 -6.27
CA PHE A 341 18.02 22.35 -5.06
C PHE A 341 19.21 22.18 -4.13
N ASN A 342 19.88 23.29 -3.78
CA ASN A 342 20.94 23.32 -2.78
C ASN A 342 20.32 23.37 -1.38
N CYS A 343 20.07 22.19 -0.81
CA CYS A 343 19.43 22.04 0.48
C CYS A 343 20.45 22.24 1.62
N THR A 344 20.11 23.09 2.58
CA THR A 344 20.83 23.20 3.86
C THR A 344 19.84 23.00 5.00
N ILE A 345 20.01 21.91 5.77
CA ILE A 345 19.17 21.56 6.92
C ILE A 345 19.85 22.11 8.18
N ASN A 346 19.29 23.17 8.74
CA ASN A 346 19.60 23.63 10.10
C ASN A 346 18.64 22.90 11.04
N TRP A 347 19.08 21.86 11.68
CA TRP A 347 18.22 20.91 12.41
C TRP A 347 17.26 21.55 13.41
N LYS A 348 17.71 22.61 14.10
CA LYS A 348 16.88 23.32 15.09
C LYS A 348 15.61 23.95 14.51
N ASP A 349 15.55 24.16 13.19
CA ASP A 349 14.37 24.69 12.51
C ASP A 349 13.23 23.65 12.40
N PHE A 350 13.50 22.42 12.83
CA PHE A 350 12.59 21.26 12.72
C PHE A 350 12.17 20.70 14.09
N ASP A 351 12.22 21.51 15.16
CA ASP A 351 11.65 21.14 16.46
C ASP A 351 10.14 21.30 16.42
N PHE A 352 9.40 20.18 16.56
CA PHE A 352 7.95 20.19 16.56
C PHE A 352 7.37 18.97 17.31
N THR A 353 6.07 19.04 17.60
CA THR A 353 5.30 17.91 18.11
C THR A 353 4.28 17.45 17.07
N ASP A 354 4.35 16.19 16.67
CA ASP A 354 3.34 15.55 15.83
C ASP A 354 2.09 15.25 16.66
N LYS A 355 1.01 15.95 16.37
CA LYS A 355 -0.25 15.85 17.12
C LYS A 355 -0.91 14.47 17.01
N LEU A 356 -0.67 13.72 15.93
CA LEU A 356 -1.30 12.40 15.75
C LEU A 356 -0.61 11.33 16.58
N SER A 357 0.72 11.30 16.60
CA SER A 357 1.50 10.35 17.39
C SER A 357 1.79 10.82 18.82
N GLY A 358 1.63 12.11 19.12
CA GLY A 358 2.07 12.75 20.35
C GLY A 358 3.59 12.84 20.51
N ARG A 359 4.37 12.50 19.48
CA ARG A 359 5.84 12.46 19.52
C ARG A 359 6.46 13.77 19.04
N SER A 360 7.61 14.10 19.59
CA SER A 360 8.33 15.34 19.25
C SER A 360 9.70 15.05 18.67
N THR A 361 10.14 15.90 17.74
CA THR A 361 11.55 16.12 17.44
C THR A 361 12.05 17.26 18.32
N CYS A 362 13.28 17.14 18.81
CA CYS A 362 13.86 18.13 19.76
C CYS A 362 15.35 18.32 19.43
N PHE A 363 15.67 18.77 18.22
CA PHE A 363 17.06 18.93 17.75
C PHE A 363 17.82 20.01 18.54
N GLY A 364 17.10 20.95 19.16
CA GLY A 364 17.68 21.96 20.05
C GLY A 364 18.31 21.37 21.32
N SER A 365 17.79 20.24 21.81
CA SER A 365 18.22 19.61 23.06
C SER A 365 18.65 18.13 22.90
N GLN A 366 18.27 17.48 21.82
CA GLN A 366 18.56 16.08 21.53
C GLN A 366 19.37 15.94 20.25
N VAL A 367 20.52 15.27 20.33
CA VAL A 367 21.31 14.91 19.13
C VAL A 367 20.77 13.61 18.54
N TYR A 368 20.56 13.61 17.23
CA TYR A 368 20.24 12.41 16.45
C TYR A 368 21.44 12.00 15.60
N SER A 369 21.60 10.71 15.38
CA SER A 369 22.37 10.22 14.24
C SER A 369 21.44 10.07 13.05
N TYR A 370 21.91 10.37 11.86
CA TYR A 370 21.13 10.16 10.65
C TYR A 370 21.85 9.26 9.64
N LYS A 371 21.06 8.56 8.84
CA LYS A 371 21.51 7.69 7.75
C LYS A 371 20.69 8.02 6.50
N ASN A 372 21.38 8.23 5.37
CA ASN A 372 20.70 8.33 4.08
C ASN A 372 20.18 6.94 3.67
N LEU A 373 18.88 6.83 3.39
CA LEU A 373 18.21 5.57 3.06
C LEU A 373 18.45 5.14 1.61
N TRP A 374 18.95 6.04 0.78
CA TRP A 374 19.36 5.77 -0.61
C TRP A 374 20.87 5.59 -0.77
N ALA A 375 21.63 5.63 0.33
CA ALA A 375 23.07 5.37 0.24
C ALA A 375 23.33 3.90 -0.19
N PRO A 376 24.29 3.66 -1.10
CA PRO A 376 24.62 2.31 -1.52
C PRO A 376 24.94 1.39 -0.32
N VAL A 377 24.40 0.18 -0.33
CA VAL A 377 24.75 -0.84 0.66
C VAL A 377 26.11 -1.44 0.27
N PRO A 378 27.13 -1.48 1.15
CA PRO A 378 28.42 -2.06 0.83
C PRO A 378 28.29 -3.53 0.43
N ALA A 379 28.90 -3.91 -0.70
CA ALA A 379 28.79 -5.23 -1.30
C ALA A 379 29.38 -6.38 -0.46
N ASN A 380 30.19 -6.08 0.61
CA ASN A 380 30.74 -7.10 1.46
C ASN A 380 30.99 -6.61 2.91
N ALA A 381 31.12 -7.54 3.86
CA ALA A 381 31.30 -7.24 5.28
C ALA A 381 32.57 -6.41 5.60
N LYS A 382 33.60 -6.46 4.77
CA LYS A 382 34.85 -5.71 4.93
C LYS A 382 34.64 -4.25 4.48
N ALA A 383 33.93 -4.05 3.35
CA ALA A 383 33.51 -2.73 2.88
C ALA A 383 32.46 -2.10 3.83
N ALA A 384 31.58 -2.93 4.42
CA ALA A 384 30.64 -2.49 5.46
C ALA A 384 31.35 -1.97 6.72
N LYS A 385 32.44 -2.64 7.17
CA LYS A 385 33.25 -2.16 8.30
C LYS A 385 34.04 -0.89 7.97
N THR A 386 34.52 -0.74 6.74
CA THR A 386 35.21 0.48 6.28
C THR A 386 34.20 1.60 6.06
N SER A 387 33.05 1.33 5.46
CA SER A 387 31.94 2.26 5.31
C SER A 387 31.34 2.66 6.68
N ALA A 388 31.25 1.74 7.65
CA ALA A 388 30.84 2.07 9.02
C ALA A 388 31.89 2.92 9.76
N LYS A 389 33.17 2.82 9.40
CA LYS A 389 34.22 3.74 9.89
C LYS A 389 34.21 5.09 9.16
N THR A 390 33.85 5.10 7.86
CA THR A 390 33.73 6.30 7.03
C THR A 390 32.34 6.92 7.07
N ALA A 391 31.29 6.16 7.46
CA ALA A 391 30.03 6.66 7.99
C ALA A 391 30.29 7.33 9.37
N ALA A 392 31.32 8.16 9.41
CA ALA A 392 31.64 9.00 10.53
C ALA A 392 30.39 9.80 10.87
N LYS A 393 29.69 9.33 11.93
CA LYS A 393 28.80 10.06 12.79
C LYS A 393 28.15 11.26 12.09
N THR A 394 27.29 10.98 11.13
CA THR A 394 26.38 11.98 10.60
C THR A 394 25.43 12.33 11.75
N LEU A 395 25.73 13.41 12.45
CA LEU A 395 25.01 13.88 13.63
C LEU A 395 24.33 15.20 13.35
N THR A 396 23.17 15.39 13.92
CA THR A 396 22.40 16.65 13.83
C THR A 396 23.01 17.80 14.65
N SER A 397 24.18 17.61 15.27
CA SER A 397 24.96 18.68 15.91
C SER A 397 25.58 19.66 14.92
N SER A 398 25.61 19.33 13.63
CA SER A 398 26.07 20.21 12.56
C SER A 398 25.04 20.24 11.43
N PRO A 399 24.87 21.35 10.72
CA PRO A 399 24.00 21.43 9.55
C PRO A 399 24.37 20.38 8.50
N LEU A 400 23.37 19.91 7.75
CA LEU A 400 23.55 19.06 6.58
C LEU A 400 23.37 19.90 5.32
N SER A 401 24.39 19.92 4.44
CA SER A 401 24.27 20.52 3.11
C SER A 401 24.36 19.44 2.04
N VAL A 402 23.40 19.42 1.11
CA VAL A 402 23.29 18.44 0.04
C VAL A 402 22.58 19.05 -1.16
N VAL A 403 22.93 18.60 -2.37
CA VAL A 403 22.18 18.95 -3.59
C VAL A 403 21.15 17.85 -3.84
N ILE A 404 19.88 18.25 -3.97
CA ILE A 404 18.77 17.34 -4.36
C ILE A 404 18.47 17.61 -5.84
N PRO A 405 18.68 16.65 -6.74
CA PRO A 405 18.37 16.83 -8.15
C PRO A 405 16.92 17.22 -8.39
N SER A 406 16.60 17.70 -9.61
CA SER A 406 15.22 17.89 -10.07
C SER A 406 14.43 16.60 -9.93
N HIS A 407 13.17 16.69 -9.46
CA HIS A 407 12.21 15.60 -9.29
C HIS A 407 12.76 14.44 -8.44
N ASP A 408 13.60 14.76 -7.45
CA ASP A 408 14.26 13.75 -6.61
C ASP A 408 14.03 14.01 -5.13
N VAL A 409 14.53 13.14 -4.27
CA VAL A 409 14.29 13.17 -2.85
C VAL A 409 15.55 12.86 -2.04
N LEU A 410 15.77 13.61 -0.96
CA LEU A 410 16.62 13.18 0.15
C LEU A 410 15.76 12.38 1.14
N ALA A 411 16.19 11.19 1.54
CA ALA A 411 15.49 10.39 2.55
C ALA A 411 16.45 9.98 3.66
N LEU A 412 16.12 10.33 4.89
CA LEU A 412 16.94 10.12 6.07
C LEU A 412 16.17 9.33 7.14
N ARG A 413 16.86 8.41 7.83
CA ARG A 413 16.42 7.86 9.11
C ARG A 413 17.17 8.55 10.23
N LEU A 414 16.44 9.12 11.19
CA LEU A 414 16.95 9.86 12.33
C LEU A 414 16.76 9.01 13.59
N THR A 415 17.86 8.69 14.27
CA THR A 415 17.85 7.89 15.51
C THR A 415 18.34 8.75 16.68
N PRO A 416 17.56 8.96 17.74
CA PRO A 416 17.97 9.74 18.90
C PRO A 416 19.16 9.07 19.59
N LYS A 417 20.18 9.85 19.94
CA LYS A 417 21.30 9.38 20.73
C LYS A 417 20.93 9.36 22.21
N ALA A 418 21.33 8.31 22.92
CA ALA A 418 21.19 8.30 24.37
C ALA A 418 21.94 9.50 24.96
N THR A 419 21.25 10.32 25.73
CA THR A 419 21.88 11.35 26.56
C THR A 419 22.75 10.64 27.57
N LYS A 420 24.05 10.83 27.52
CA LYS A 420 24.91 10.38 28.64
C LYS A 420 24.43 11.12 29.88
N LYS A 421 23.83 10.39 30.82
CA LYS A 421 23.55 10.89 32.15
C LYS A 421 24.88 11.18 32.86
#